data_30b65d25f0fb4ea3e83be24b3f471ef1
#
_entry.id   30b65d25f0fb4ea3e83be24b3f471ef1
#
_cell.length_a   1.000
_cell.length_b   1.000
_cell.length_c   1.000
_cell.angle_alpha   90.00
_cell.angle_beta   90.00
_cell.angle_gamma   90.00
#
_symmetry.space_group_name_H-M   'P 1'
#
loop_
_entity.id
_entity.type
_entity.pdbx_description
1 polymer ?
#
loop_
_entity_poly.entity_id
_entity_poly.type
_entity_poly.pdbx_seq_one_letter_code
_entity_poly.pdbx_strand_id
1 'polypeptide(L)'
;MQRRTTLLIAILSGVGLLLGAACGNSASPSSTSSAAAKTLVVDDAYTWDFSKDTDPSRGGVDFDADPFFHAIYDSLLTFKLGDSATPIPLVAESYTASADAKTFTFKIRKDVKFADGTALNARDVEFTYNRLLNLHDNPVYLLDGITSMKATDDYTFVLVSSVANPAIPFIVTNPALGIINSKLLTAHGGSAATDAAKTDTAHDFLGTTSVGSGPYTMASVNTSQVVLKANAKYWGPDKPNFGTVIFRNVAAATQLIEIQKASNQIELSLSGDQAASLKGNSKLTVTSFTSPNITFAFCNQKTVPACGNVHFVNAIRYGIDYQSLVSVAGAGAAQAPGVVPTQFLGALTQAQAVKRDVAKAKSELQASGIANPTIQLDYTISSTGLNDSLAAKIKANLADVGITANLNGQPSSIATPNYRGAKYQLGLAGWAPDYPDPNDYQAFLPGQLVGKRAGWLTGAAPAIEDLGARAGAAADNATRGKLYQQLQTLLNQESPMLPLIQPGQSVVGTNNLTNVIYSPVWYLDLAAIGTH
;
A
#
# COMPACT_ATOMS: atom_id res chain seq x y z
N MET A 1 -49.19 36.16 21.75
CA MET A 1 -50.50 36.22 20.99
C MET A 1 -50.55 35.08 20.03
N GLN A 2 -51.59 34.27 20.20
CA GLN A 2 -52.29 33.31 19.28
C GLN A 2 -51.43 32.25 18.58
N ARG A 3 -51.43 30.98 19.00
CA ARG A 3 -52.48 29.92 19.05
C ARG A 3 -53.08 29.61 17.66
N ARG A 4 -52.87 28.38 17.20
CA ARG A 4 -53.85 27.30 16.86
C ARG A 4 -53.23 26.41 15.77
N THR A 5 -53.33 25.15 15.67
CA THR A 5 -54.05 23.98 16.22
C THR A 5 -54.09 22.95 15.09
N THR A 6 -53.64 21.77 15.37
CA THR A 6 -54.04 20.40 14.97
C THR A 6 -54.95 20.18 13.73
N LEU A 7 -54.62 19.20 12.88
CA LEU A 7 -55.61 18.13 12.51
C LEU A 7 -54.93 16.82 12.10
N LEU A 8 -55.26 15.76 12.86
CA LEU A 8 -55.13 14.35 12.47
C LEU A 8 -56.30 13.99 11.56
N ILE A 9 -56.09 13.15 10.55
CA ILE A 9 -57.12 12.30 9.98
C ILE A 9 -56.55 10.90 9.72
N ALA A 10 -57.04 9.92 10.46
CA ALA A 10 -56.95 8.50 10.20
C ALA A 10 -58.17 8.05 9.40
N ILE A 11 -57.96 7.22 8.38
CA ILE A 11 -59.07 6.45 7.78
C ILE A 11 -58.63 4.99 7.67
N LEU A 12 -59.35 4.15 8.38
CA LEU A 12 -59.41 2.67 8.30
C LEU A 12 -60.48 2.24 7.26
N SER A 13 -60.37 0.99 6.88
CA SER A 13 -61.37 0.08 6.24
C SER A 13 -61.12 -0.17 4.76
N GLY A 14 -61.23 -1.36 4.22
CA GLY A 14 -61.87 -2.58 4.68
C GLY A 14 -61.58 -3.78 3.78
N VAL A 15 -61.88 -4.90 4.31
CA VAL A 15 -61.77 -6.29 3.86
C VAL A 15 -62.62 -6.59 2.62
N GLY A 16 -62.07 -7.45 1.73
CA GLY A 16 -62.84 -8.10 0.67
C GLY A 16 -62.23 -9.46 0.30
N LEU A 17 -62.65 -10.52 0.94
CA LEU A 17 -62.44 -11.91 0.50
C LEU A 17 -63.32 -12.21 -0.72
N LEU A 18 -62.70 -12.78 -1.77
CA LEU A 18 -63.43 -13.59 -2.75
C LEU A 18 -62.64 -14.86 -3.04
N LEU A 19 -63.18 -15.98 -2.62
CA LEU A 19 -62.79 -17.34 -2.97
C LEU A 19 -63.26 -17.63 -4.41
N GLY A 20 -62.31 -18.05 -5.24
CA GLY A 20 -62.61 -18.63 -6.55
C GLY A 20 -61.66 -19.80 -6.80
N ALA A 21 -62.19 -21.02 -6.61
CA ALA A 21 -61.49 -22.25 -6.94
C ALA A 21 -61.56 -22.50 -8.45
N ALA A 22 -60.40 -22.68 -9.10
CA ALA A 22 -60.30 -23.33 -10.40
C ALA A 22 -59.05 -24.20 -10.43
N CYS A 23 -59.24 -25.51 -10.55
CA CYS A 23 -58.21 -26.51 -10.78
C CYS A 23 -57.62 -26.32 -12.17
N GLY A 24 -56.30 -26.17 -12.26
CA GLY A 24 -55.53 -26.12 -13.49
C GLY A 24 -54.10 -26.54 -13.21
N ASN A 25 -53.67 -27.55 -13.92
CA ASN A 25 -52.43 -28.31 -13.88
C ASN A 25 -51.16 -27.52 -13.55
N SER A 26 -50.44 -27.92 -12.51
CA SER A 26 -49.24 -27.32 -11.99
C SER A 26 -48.02 -27.75 -12.83
N ALA A 27 -47.50 -26.86 -13.63
CA ALA A 27 -46.09 -26.84 -13.90
C ALA A 27 -45.44 -25.98 -12.78
N SER A 28 -44.72 -26.61 -11.87
CA SER A 28 -43.95 -25.90 -10.85
C SER A 28 -42.86 -25.04 -11.55
N PRO A 29 -42.87 -23.73 -11.39
CA PRO A 29 -41.68 -22.97 -11.72
C PRO A 29 -40.61 -23.39 -10.72
N SER A 30 -39.50 -23.95 -11.19
CA SER A 30 -38.30 -24.09 -10.42
C SER A 30 -37.92 -22.70 -9.90
N SER A 31 -38.22 -22.45 -8.62
CA SER A 31 -37.68 -21.31 -7.91
C SER A 31 -36.19 -21.51 -7.79
N THR A 32 -35.44 -21.03 -8.76
CA THR A 32 -34.08 -20.59 -8.49
C THR A 32 -34.19 -19.46 -7.47
N SER A 33 -34.15 -19.81 -6.19
CA SER A 33 -33.87 -18.85 -5.15
C SER A 33 -32.48 -18.29 -5.49
N SER A 34 -32.45 -17.09 -6.02
CA SER A 34 -31.22 -16.33 -6.00
C SER A 34 -30.88 -16.16 -4.52
N ALA A 35 -29.94 -16.97 -4.01
CA ALA A 35 -29.39 -16.77 -2.69
C ALA A 35 -28.95 -15.30 -2.65
N ALA A 36 -29.51 -14.52 -1.72
CA ALA A 36 -29.14 -13.13 -1.55
C ALA A 36 -27.62 -13.07 -1.49
N ALA A 37 -26.99 -12.34 -2.40
CA ALA A 37 -25.54 -12.35 -2.54
C ALA A 37 -24.93 -11.93 -1.20
N LYS A 38 -24.11 -12.79 -0.58
CA LYS A 38 -23.48 -12.53 0.71
C LYS A 38 -22.70 -11.23 0.64
N THR A 39 -22.70 -10.46 1.72
CA THR A 39 -21.92 -9.23 1.86
C THR A 39 -20.73 -9.48 2.78
N LEU A 40 -19.55 -9.05 2.37
CA LEU A 40 -18.35 -8.91 3.19
C LEU A 40 -18.19 -7.45 3.60
N VAL A 41 -17.90 -7.20 4.88
CA VAL A 41 -17.54 -5.88 5.38
C VAL A 41 -16.06 -5.90 5.72
N VAL A 42 -15.32 -4.89 5.26
CA VAL A 42 -13.90 -4.67 5.60
C VAL A 42 -13.79 -3.28 6.19
N ASP A 43 -13.35 -3.20 7.43
CA ASP A 43 -13.15 -1.94 8.14
C ASP A 43 -11.68 -1.60 8.23
N ASP A 44 -11.36 -0.39 7.83
CA ASP A 44 -10.03 0.18 7.96
C ASP A 44 -10.14 1.66 8.38
N ALA A 45 -9.15 2.17 9.11
CA ALA A 45 -9.03 3.58 9.42
C ALA A 45 -8.14 4.25 8.35
N TYR A 46 -8.57 4.16 7.10
CA TYR A 46 -7.80 4.65 5.97
C TYR A 46 -7.77 6.18 5.90
N THR A 47 -6.68 6.70 5.36
CA THR A 47 -6.47 8.14 5.16
C THR A 47 -6.67 8.56 3.70
N TRP A 48 -6.71 7.60 2.77
CA TRP A 48 -6.98 7.81 1.37
C TRP A 48 -8.40 8.31 1.13
N ASP A 49 -8.56 9.38 0.36
CA ASP A 49 -9.88 9.94 0.05
C ASP A 49 -10.41 9.38 -1.27
N PHE A 50 -11.03 8.21 -1.20
CA PHE A 50 -11.66 7.57 -2.37
C PHE A 50 -12.70 8.45 -3.07
N SER A 51 -13.29 9.43 -2.39
CA SER A 51 -14.24 10.34 -3.02
C SER A 51 -13.59 11.30 -4.01
N LYS A 52 -12.25 11.42 -3.94
CA LYS A 52 -11.47 12.29 -4.81
C LYS A 52 -10.66 11.53 -5.84
N ASP A 53 -10.20 10.33 -5.51
CA ASP A 53 -9.32 9.61 -6.43
C ASP A 53 -9.50 8.10 -6.35
N THR A 54 -9.97 7.53 -7.45
CA THR A 54 -10.09 6.09 -7.70
C THR A 54 -9.37 5.69 -8.99
N ASP A 55 -8.43 6.54 -9.46
CA ASP A 55 -7.56 6.27 -10.59
C ASP A 55 -6.32 5.49 -10.14
N PRO A 56 -6.10 4.24 -10.60
CA PRO A 56 -4.95 3.45 -10.18
C PRO A 56 -3.62 4.12 -10.58
N SER A 57 -3.58 4.83 -11.70
CA SER A 57 -2.37 5.53 -12.16
C SER A 57 -1.99 6.75 -11.29
N ARG A 58 -2.85 7.16 -10.33
CA ARG A 58 -2.62 8.26 -9.38
C ARG A 58 -2.47 7.77 -7.96
N GLY A 59 -3.36 6.86 -7.53
CA GLY A 59 -3.48 6.39 -6.16
C GLY A 59 -3.00 4.97 -5.89
N GLY A 60 -2.68 4.18 -6.91
CA GLY A 60 -2.41 2.76 -6.78
C GLY A 60 -1.09 2.35 -6.07
N VAL A 61 -0.42 3.27 -5.41
CA VAL A 61 0.68 3.03 -4.46
C VAL A 61 0.35 3.60 -3.08
N ASP A 62 -0.91 3.93 -2.83
CA ASP A 62 -1.36 4.31 -1.51
C ASP A 62 -1.89 3.06 -0.81
N PHE A 63 -1.20 2.69 0.22
CA PHE A 63 -1.34 1.48 0.99
C PHE A 63 -2.80 1.17 1.45
N ASP A 64 -3.54 2.22 1.85
CA ASP A 64 -4.92 2.08 2.26
C ASP A 64 -5.85 1.75 1.08
N ALA A 65 -5.43 2.05 -0.16
CA ALA A 65 -6.22 1.88 -1.36
C ALA A 65 -5.92 0.57 -2.12
N ASP A 66 -4.83 -0.11 -1.80
CA ASP A 66 -4.36 -1.30 -2.54
C ASP A 66 -5.40 -2.43 -2.62
N PRO A 67 -6.16 -2.80 -1.55
CA PRO A 67 -7.17 -3.84 -1.65
C PRO A 67 -8.28 -3.49 -2.64
N PHE A 68 -8.61 -2.19 -2.74
CA PHE A 68 -9.61 -1.68 -3.67
C PHE A 68 -9.13 -1.78 -5.11
N PHE A 69 -7.91 -1.28 -5.40
CA PHE A 69 -7.37 -1.31 -6.76
C PHE A 69 -7.12 -2.73 -7.23
N HIS A 70 -6.57 -3.60 -6.38
CA HIS A 70 -6.37 -5.01 -6.68
C HIS A 70 -7.68 -5.75 -6.99
N ALA A 71 -8.78 -5.41 -6.31
CA ALA A 71 -10.08 -6.01 -6.56
C ALA A 71 -10.71 -5.59 -7.90
N ILE A 72 -10.34 -4.43 -8.43
CA ILE A 72 -10.96 -3.86 -9.65
C ILE A 72 -10.08 -4.08 -10.90
N TYR A 73 -8.76 -4.04 -10.75
CA TYR A 73 -7.80 -4.05 -11.85
C TYR A 73 -6.87 -5.26 -11.75
N ASP A 74 -6.84 -6.09 -12.79
CA ASP A 74 -5.83 -7.14 -12.91
C ASP A 74 -4.53 -6.56 -13.46
N SER A 75 -3.40 -7.03 -12.92
CA SER A 75 -2.04 -6.72 -13.38
C SER A 75 -1.49 -7.82 -14.31
N LEU A 76 -0.31 -7.60 -14.90
CA LEU A 76 0.32 -8.62 -15.76
C LEU A 76 0.64 -9.90 -15.01
N LEU A 77 1.20 -9.78 -13.82
CA LEU A 77 1.54 -10.87 -12.91
C LEU A 77 0.87 -10.66 -11.55
N THR A 78 0.79 -11.70 -10.76
CA THR A 78 0.24 -11.68 -9.39
C THR A 78 1.08 -12.59 -8.48
N PHE A 79 0.61 -12.85 -7.27
CA PHE A 79 1.20 -13.82 -6.36
C PHE A 79 0.18 -14.89 -6.00
N LYS A 80 0.67 -16.07 -5.65
CA LYS A 80 -0.18 -17.08 -5.01
C LYS A 80 -0.58 -16.59 -3.63
N LEU A 81 -1.81 -16.83 -3.23
CA LEU A 81 -2.32 -16.46 -1.91
C LEU A 81 -1.37 -16.96 -0.80
N GLY A 82 -0.91 -16.04 0.03
CA GLY A 82 0.04 -16.30 1.13
C GLY A 82 1.51 -16.44 0.71
N ASP A 83 1.83 -16.27 -0.57
CA ASP A 83 3.21 -16.23 -1.09
C ASP A 83 3.44 -14.90 -1.82
N SER A 84 4.52 -14.21 -1.48
CA SER A 84 4.95 -12.98 -2.14
C SER A 84 6.38 -13.06 -2.68
N ALA A 85 6.99 -14.26 -2.61
CA ALA A 85 8.38 -14.44 -3.04
C ALA A 85 8.52 -14.68 -4.55
N THR A 86 7.46 -15.16 -5.22
CA THR A 86 7.52 -15.57 -6.62
C THR A 86 6.32 -15.02 -7.39
N PRO A 87 6.51 -14.02 -8.28
CA PRO A 87 5.45 -13.57 -9.18
C PRO A 87 4.99 -14.69 -10.11
N ILE A 88 3.70 -14.85 -10.27
CA ILE A 88 3.06 -15.84 -11.13
C ILE A 88 2.21 -15.17 -12.22
N PRO A 89 1.95 -15.85 -13.37
CA PRO A 89 1.09 -15.35 -14.42
C PRO A 89 -0.32 -14.97 -13.96
N LEU A 90 -0.84 -13.80 -14.47
CA LEU A 90 -2.23 -13.40 -14.35
C LEU A 90 -2.75 -13.01 -15.75
N VAL A 91 -2.77 -11.72 -16.11
CA VAL A 91 -3.14 -11.28 -17.47
C VAL A 91 -2.11 -11.74 -18.51
N ALA A 92 -0.83 -11.74 -18.16
CA ALA A 92 0.17 -12.45 -18.94
C ALA A 92 0.10 -13.96 -18.65
N GLU A 93 0.00 -14.80 -19.67
CA GLU A 93 0.08 -16.26 -19.52
C GLU A 93 1.51 -16.75 -19.29
N SER A 94 2.51 -15.96 -19.72
CA SER A 94 3.94 -16.20 -19.52
C SER A 94 4.74 -14.92 -19.74
N TYR A 95 5.97 -14.91 -19.24
CA TYR A 95 6.95 -13.90 -19.59
C TYR A 95 8.35 -14.49 -19.73
N THR A 96 9.22 -13.78 -20.46
CA THR A 96 10.65 -14.08 -20.57
C THR A 96 11.46 -12.82 -20.34
N ALA A 97 12.62 -12.98 -19.70
CA ALA A 97 13.61 -11.92 -19.55
C ALA A 97 14.81 -12.19 -20.44
N SER A 98 15.40 -11.14 -21.00
CA SER A 98 16.71 -11.23 -21.67
C SER A 98 17.81 -11.59 -20.66
N ALA A 99 18.91 -12.18 -21.14
CA ALA A 99 20.01 -12.61 -20.26
C ALA A 99 20.64 -11.46 -19.47
N ASP A 100 20.55 -10.22 -19.96
CA ASP A 100 21.00 -9.01 -19.28
C ASP A 100 19.94 -8.35 -18.40
N ALA A 101 18.77 -8.99 -18.24
CA ALA A 101 17.62 -8.51 -17.46
C ALA A 101 17.18 -7.07 -17.84
N LYS A 102 17.33 -6.69 -19.12
CA LYS A 102 16.87 -5.37 -19.60
C LYS A 102 15.59 -5.43 -20.40
N THR A 103 15.29 -6.55 -21.05
CA THR A 103 14.11 -6.71 -21.89
C THR A 103 13.21 -7.82 -21.35
N PHE A 104 11.94 -7.48 -21.11
CA PHE A 104 10.93 -8.41 -20.65
C PHE A 104 9.81 -8.49 -21.67
N THR A 105 9.52 -9.72 -22.12
CA THR A 105 8.46 -9.99 -23.10
C THR A 105 7.34 -10.76 -22.41
N PHE A 106 6.14 -10.19 -22.39
CA PHE A 106 4.94 -10.76 -21.80
C PHE A 106 4.00 -11.25 -22.89
N LYS A 107 3.52 -12.48 -22.78
CA LYS A 107 2.47 -13.04 -23.64
C LYS A 107 1.13 -12.86 -22.95
N ILE A 108 0.25 -12.08 -23.58
CA ILE A 108 -1.06 -11.73 -23.04
C ILE A 108 -2.08 -12.82 -23.36
N ARG A 109 -2.87 -13.21 -22.36
CA ARG A 109 -3.96 -14.18 -22.53
C ARG A 109 -5.02 -13.66 -23.49
N LYS A 110 -5.67 -14.58 -24.21
CA LYS A 110 -6.72 -14.24 -25.19
C LYS A 110 -8.14 -14.28 -24.62
N ASP A 111 -8.30 -14.80 -23.43
CA ASP A 111 -9.59 -15.02 -22.75
C ASP A 111 -9.94 -13.94 -21.71
N VAL A 112 -9.05 -12.97 -21.47
CA VAL A 112 -9.28 -11.87 -20.54
C VAL A 112 -10.32 -10.89 -21.09
N LYS A 113 -11.26 -10.50 -20.22
CA LYS A 113 -12.30 -9.52 -20.53
C LYS A 113 -12.38 -8.47 -19.46
N PHE A 114 -12.57 -7.23 -19.87
CA PHE A 114 -12.98 -6.15 -19.00
C PHE A 114 -14.40 -6.35 -18.44
N ALA A 115 -14.76 -5.62 -17.40
CA ALA A 115 -16.07 -5.71 -16.77
C ALA A 115 -17.23 -5.38 -17.73
N ASP A 116 -17.02 -4.55 -18.75
CA ASP A 116 -17.99 -4.27 -19.81
C ASP A 116 -18.17 -5.46 -20.78
N GLY A 117 -17.25 -6.42 -20.77
CA GLY A 117 -17.22 -7.62 -21.60
C GLY A 117 -16.37 -7.50 -22.87
N THR A 118 -15.72 -6.35 -23.10
CA THR A 118 -14.76 -6.19 -24.18
C THR A 118 -13.48 -6.97 -23.90
N ALA A 119 -12.78 -7.45 -24.94
CA ALA A 119 -11.54 -8.19 -24.79
C ALA A 119 -10.39 -7.25 -24.39
N LEU A 120 -9.55 -7.72 -23.45
CA LEU A 120 -8.28 -7.09 -23.11
C LEU A 120 -7.19 -7.61 -24.03
N ASN A 121 -6.26 -6.75 -24.45
CA ASN A 121 -5.11 -7.12 -25.25
C ASN A 121 -3.85 -6.30 -24.88
N ALA A 122 -2.73 -6.58 -25.55
CA ALA A 122 -1.45 -5.92 -25.26
C ALA A 122 -1.46 -4.40 -25.49
N ARG A 123 -2.36 -3.86 -26.31
CA ARG A 123 -2.48 -2.41 -26.53
C ARG A 123 -3.08 -1.70 -25.31
N ASP A 124 -3.95 -2.39 -24.55
CA ASP A 124 -4.46 -1.86 -23.28
C ASP A 124 -3.35 -1.77 -22.24
N VAL A 125 -2.43 -2.74 -22.21
CA VAL A 125 -1.23 -2.71 -21.37
C VAL A 125 -0.31 -1.54 -21.76
N GLU A 126 -0.02 -1.39 -23.06
CA GLU A 126 0.78 -0.27 -23.59
C GLU A 126 0.16 1.08 -23.20
N PHE A 127 -1.15 1.22 -23.38
CA PHE A 127 -1.88 2.44 -23.02
C PHE A 127 -1.75 2.73 -21.52
N THR A 128 -2.02 1.73 -20.67
CA THR A 128 -2.02 1.88 -19.20
C THR A 128 -0.65 2.34 -18.69
N TYR A 129 0.41 1.68 -19.14
CA TYR A 129 1.77 1.95 -18.65
C TYR A 129 2.30 3.29 -19.18
N ASN A 130 2.04 3.62 -20.45
CA ASN A 130 2.41 4.93 -20.99
C ASN A 130 1.58 6.06 -20.38
N ARG A 131 0.29 5.82 -20.05
CA ARG A 131 -0.54 6.79 -19.32
C ARG A 131 0.06 7.08 -17.95
N LEU A 132 0.37 6.04 -17.16
CA LEU A 132 1.00 6.21 -15.84
C LEU A 132 2.31 7.00 -15.95
N LEU A 133 3.16 6.67 -16.91
CA LEU A 133 4.42 7.38 -17.14
C LEU A 133 4.20 8.87 -17.45
N ASN A 134 3.24 9.17 -18.33
CA ASN A 134 3.03 10.51 -18.89
C ASN A 134 2.11 11.40 -18.04
N LEU A 135 1.39 10.85 -17.06
CA LEU A 135 0.67 11.64 -16.05
C LEU A 135 1.62 12.34 -15.08
N HIS A 136 2.81 11.78 -14.83
CA HIS A 136 3.79 12.28 -13.86
C HIS A 136 3.25 12.39 -12.42
N ASP A 137 2.26 11.59 -12.07
CA ASP A 137 1.73 11.49 -10.70
C ASP A 137 2.57 10.56 -9.82
N ASN A 138 2.17 10.39 -8.55
CA ASN A 138 2.97 9.71 -7.55
C ASN A 138 3.50 8.32 -7.97
N PRO A 139 2.73 7.42 -8.64
CA PRO A 139 3.22 6.09 -9.01
C PRO A 139 4.29 6.06 -10.12
N VAL A 140 4.60 7.17 -10.75
CA VAL A 140 5.53 7.22 -11.92
C VAL A 140 6.90 6.61 -11.63
N TYR A 141 7.39 6.69 -10.39
CA TYR A 141 8.68 6.13 -10.01
C TYR A 141 8.79 4.61 -10.16
N LEU A 142 7.65 3.88 -10.19
CA LEU A 142 7.63 2.44 -10.49
C LEU A 142 8.20 2.13 -11.88
N LEU A 143 8.17 3.10 -12.77
CA LEU A 143 8.68 3.01 -14.15
C LEU A 143 10.04 3.69 -14.33
N ASP A 144 10.73 4.06 -13.25
CA ASP A 144 12.05 4.66 -13.33
C ASP A 144 13.05 3.74 -14.06
N GLY A 145 13.75 4.32 -15.02
CA GLY A 145 14.68 3.59 -15.87
C GLY A 145 14.06 2.79 -17.01
N ILE A 146 12.73 2.72 -17.13
CA ILE A 146 12.04 2.10 -18.26
C ILE A 146 12.12 3.04 -19.48
N THR A 147 12.57 2.52 -20.61
CA THR A 147 12.80 3.30 -21.84
C THR A 147 11.81 2.98 -22.96
N SER A 148 11.14 1.84 -22.87
CA SER A 148 10.13 1.44 -23.86
C SER A 148 9.11 0.49 -23.25
N MET A 149 7.84 0.71 -23.60
CA MET A 149 6.70 -0.11 -23.21
C MET A 149 5.77 -0.20 -24.42
N LYS A 150 5.83 -1.34 -25.15
CA LYS A 150 5.15 -1.47 -26.46
C LYS A 150 4.45 -2.80 -26.65
N ALA A 151 3.26 -2.76 -27.20
CA ALA A 151 2.61 -3.91 -27.82
C ALA A 151 3.21 -4.13 -29.22
N THR A 152 3.91 -5.25 -29.41
CA THR A 152 4.48 -5.62 -30.72
C THR A 152 3.45 -6.30 -31.61
N ASP A 153 2.46 -6.91 -31.00
CA ASP A 153 1.22 -7.41 -31.60
C ASP A 153 0.09 -7.38 -30.56
N ASP A 154 -1.10 -7.85 -30.90
CA ASP A 154 -2.27 -7.79 -30.00
C ASP A 154 -2.11 -8.62 -28.70
N TYR A 155 -1.14 -9.56 -28.67
CA TYR A 155 -0.94 -10.46 -27.52
C TYR A 155 0.51 -10.55 -27.05
N THR A 156 1.35 -9.59 -27.47
CA THR A 156 2.74 -9.51 -27.02
C THR A 156 3.05 -8.09 -26.57
N PHE A 157 3.41 -7.94 -25.31
CA PHE A 157 3.87 -6.68 -24.72
C PHE A 157 5.34 -6.78 -24.36
N VAL A 158 6.13 -5.76 -24.73
CA VAL A 158 7.57 -5.71 -24.46
C VAL A 158 7.89 -4.46 -23.63
N LEU A 159 8.59 -4.69 -22.52
CA LEU A 159 9.10 -3.66 -21.63
C LEU A 159 10.63 -3.67 -21.68
N VAL A 160 11.25 -2.49 -21.86
CA VAL A 160 12.71 -2.34 -21.95
C VAL A 160 13.19 -1.37 -20.89
N SER A 161 14.20 -1.78 -20.12
CA SER A 161 14.89 -0.95 -19.12
C SER A 161 16.27 -0.50 -19.64
N SER A 162 16.70 0.69 -19.27
CA SER A 162 18.03 1.23 -19.57
C SER A 162 19.15 0.47 -18.86
N VAL A 163 18.83 -0.09 -17.68
CA VAL A 163 19.73 -0.88 -16.85
C VAL A 163 19.14 -2.27 -16.58
N ALA A 164 19.96 -3.23 -16.20
CA ALA A 164 19.47 -4.51 -15.72
C ALA A 164 18.53 -4.31 -14.53
N ASN A 165 17.31 -4.85 -14.60
CA ASN A 165 16.33 -4.72 -13.53
C ASN A 165 15.55 -6.04 -13.31
N PRO A 166 16.11 -6.99 -12.57
CA PRO A 166 15.46 -8.26 -12.27
C PRO A 166 14.20 -8.12 -11.39
N ALA A 167 13.89 -6.92 -10.87
CA ALA A 167 12.68 -6.66 -10.10
C ALA A 167 11.43 -6.39 -10.99
N ILE A 168 11.57 -6.23 -12.30
CA ILE A 168 10.42 -5.99 -13.21
C ILE A 168 9.25 -6.96 -12.98
N PRO A 169 9.46 -8.28 -12.83
CA PRO A 169 8.34 -9.20 -12.57
C PRO A 169 7.57 -8.89 -11.26
N PHE A 170 8.25 -8.33 -10.27
CA PHE A 170 7.61 -7.88 -9.02
C PHE A 170 6.91 -6.53 -9.21
N ILE A 171 7.54 -5.58 -9.88
CA ILE A 171 6.98 -4.24 -10.15
C ILE A 171 5.62 -4.35 -10.87
N VAL A 172 5.53 -5.21 -11.89
CA VAL A 172 4.30 -5.36 -12.69
C VAL A 172 3.15 -6.07 -11.96
N THR A 173 3.32 -6.45 -10.69
CA THR A 173 2.23 -6.91 -9.81
C THR A 173 1.55 -5.77 -9.07
N ASN A 174 2.16 -4.57 -9.03
CA ASN A 174 1.62 -3.44 -8.27
C ASN A 174 0.27 -2.97 -8.83
N PRO A 175 -0.74 -2.70 -7.99
CA PRO A 175 -2.07 -2.25 -8.41
C PRO A 175 -2.09 -0.96 -9.22
N ALA A 176 -1.09 -0.08 -9.08
CA ALA A 176 -0.93 1.11 -9.93
C ALA A 176 -0.74 0.78 -11.42
N LEU A 177 -0.22 -0.42 -11.70
CA LEU A 177 -0.04 -0.96 -13.05
C LEU A 177 -1.20 -1.89 -13.46
N GLY A 178 -2.30 -1.86 -12.71
CA GLY A 178 -3.55 -2.54 -13.06
C GLY A 178 -4.10 -2.07 -14.40
N ILE A 179 -4.45 -3.03 -15.28
CA ILE A 179 -4.71 -2.74 -16.69
C ILE A 179 -6.09 -2.10 -16.87
N ILE A 180 -6.09 -0.99 -17.59
CA ILE A 180 -7.26 -0.15 -17.87
C ILE A 180 -7.80 -0.43 -19.28
N ASN A 181 -9.12 -0.46 -19.44
CA ASN A 181 -9.77 -0.48 -20.74
C ASN A 181 -9.45 0.82 -21.51
N SER A 182 -8.46 0.76 -22.38
CA SER A 182 -7.91 1.90 -23.11
C SER A 182 -8.95 2.58 -23.98
N LYS A 183 -9.80 1.78 -24.65
CA LYS A 183 -10.84 2.29 -25.56
C LYS A 183 -11.93 3.04 -24.78
N LEU A 184 -12.38 2.46 -23.66
CA LEU A 184 -13.39 3.10 -22.83
C LEU A 184 -12.84 4.39 -22.20
N LEU A 185 -11.62 4.33 -21.66
CA LEU A 185 -11.04 5.50 -21.01
C LEU A 185 -10.75 6.64 -22.00
N THR A 186 -10.25 6.32 -23.21
CA THR A 186 -10.02 7.32 -24.27
C THR A 186 -11.33 8.00 -24.68
N ALA A 187 -12.45 7.27 -24.74
CA ALA A 187 -13.77 7.86 -25.04
C ALA A 187 -14.24 8.85 -23.96
N HIS A 188 -13.64 8.80 -22.76
CA HIS A 188 -13.90 9.69 -21.62
C HIS A 188 -12.72 10.61 -21.28
N GLY A 189 -11.87 10.92 -22.27
CA GLY A 189 -10.81 11.91 -22.12
C GLY A 189 -9.47 11.35 -21.59
N GLY A 190 -9.32 10.03 -21.46
CA GLY A 190 -8.06 9.41 -21.08
C GLY A 190 -7.00 9.51 -22.17
N SER A 191 -5.77 9.83 -21.81
CA SER A 191 -4.64 10.03 -22.71
C SER A 191 -3.39 9.31 -22.21
N ALA A 192 -2.70 8.61 -23.11
CA ALA A 192 -1.38 8.04 -22.86
C ALA A 192 -0.27 8.80 -23.64
N ALA A 193 -0.59 9.95 -24.24
CA ALA A 193 0.35 10.78 -24.97
C ALA A 193 1.36 11.45 -24.01
N THR A 194 2.49 11.91 -24.54
CA THR A 194 3.57 12.53 -23.75
C THR A 194 3.15 13.80 -22.99
N ASP A 195 2.04 14.39 -23.36
CA ASP A 195 1.43 15.55 -22.70
C ASP A 195 0.22 15.18 -21.81
N ALA A 196 0.03 13.91 -21.49
CA ALA A 196 -1.12 13.40 -20.71
C ALA A 196 -1.31 14.14 -19.38
N ALA A 197 -0.23 14.58 -18.73
CA ALA A 197 -0.32 15.42 -17.52
C ALA A 197 -1.16 16.70 -17.71
N LYS A 198 -1.37 17.16 -18.95
CA LYS A 198 -2.16 18.35 -19.29
C LYS A 198 -3.46 18.01 -20.05
N THR A 199 -3.49 16.88 -20.74
CA THR A 199 -4.56 16.55 -21.70
C THR A 199 -5.48 15.43 -21.23
N ASP A 200 -5.04 14.61 -20.25
CA ASP A 200 -5.89 13.58 -19.64
C ASP A 200 -6.94 14.25 -18.74
N THR A 201 -8.20 14.01 -19.06
CA THR A 201 -9.36 14.54 -18.33
C THR A 201 -10.26 13.43 -17.78
N ALA A 202 -9.78 12.18 -17.75
CA ALA A 202 -10.58 11.04 -17.35
C ALA A 202 -10.77 10.91 -15.82
N HIS A 203 -10.15 11.76 -15.02
CA HIS A 203 -10.17 11.69 -13.56
C HIS A 203 -11.60 11.61 -12.99
N ASP A 204 -12.49 12.53 -13.38
CA ASP A 204 -13.87 12.55 -12.87
C ASP A 204 -14.67 11.31 -13.30
N PHE A 205 -14.41 10.78 -14.49
CA PHE A 205 -15.02 9.54 -14.96
C PHE A 205 -14.57 8.34 -14.11
N LEU A 206 -13.27 8.21 -13.85
CA LEU A 206 -12.72 7.17 -12.99
C LEU A 206 -13.21 7.31 -11.54
N GLY A 207 -13.51 8.52 -11.07
CA GLY A 207 -14.10 8.79 -9.76
C GLY A 207 -15.45 8.11 -9.51
N THR A 208 -16.15 7.67 -10.58
CA THR A 208 -17.48 7.05 -10.50
C THR A 208 -17.59 5.72 -11.22
N THR A 209 -16.56 5.34 -12.01
CA THR A 209 -16.64 4.17 -12.90
C THR A 209 -15.33 3.40 -12.89
N SER A 210 -15.38 2.12 -12.56
CA SER A 210 -14.23 1.23 -12.73
C SER A 210 -14.13 0.72 -14.16
N VAL A 211 -12.91 0.67 -14.69
CA VAL A 211 -12.63 0.29 -16.08
C VAL A 211 -11.65 -0.88 -16.18
N GLY A 212 -11.57 -1.68 -15.14
CA GLY A 212 -10.67 -2.82 -15.03
C GLY A 212 -11.31 -4.13 -15.47
N SER A 213 -10.52 -5.20 -15.34
CA SER A 213 -10.89 -6.59 -15.65
C SER A 213 -11.07 -7.44 -14.38
N GLY A 214 -10.86 -6.87 -13.21
CA GLY A 214 -10.83 -7.58 -11.92
C GLY A 214 -12.13 -8.22 -11.48
N PRO A 215 -12.05 -8.98 -10.36
CA PRO A 215 -13.18 -9.74 -9.82
C PRO A 215 -14.35 -8.88 -9.31
N TYR A 216 -14.11 -7.62 -9.04
CA TYR A 216 -15.14 -6.67 -8.59
C TYR A 216 -15.20 -5.43 -9.46
N THR A 217 -16.32 -4.71 -9.38
CA THR A 217 -16.54 -3.39 -9.96
C THR A 217 -16.99 -2.43 -8.87
N MET A 218 -16.62 -1.15 -8.99
CA MET A 218 -17.08 -0.11 -8.09
C MET A 218 -18.56 0.19 -8.33
N ALA A 219 -19.39 0.10 -7.28
CA ALA A 219 -20.80 0.43 -7.34
C ALA A 219 -21.10 1.82 -6.78
N SER A 220 -20.39 2.22 -5.73
CA SER A 220 -20.46 3.58 -5.17
C SER A 220 -19.25 3.88 -4.31
N VAL A 221 -18.96 5.17 -4.17
CA VAL A 221 -17.86 5.69 -3.36
C VAL A 221 -18.28 6.99 -2.68
N ASN A 222 -17.87 7.16 -1.43
CA ASN A 222 -17.95 8.41 -0.67
C ASN A 222 -16.86 8.43 0.41
N THR A 223 -16.79 9.48 1.21
CA THR A 223 -15.75 9.66 2.24
C THR A 223 -15.78 8.62 3.36
N SER A 224 -16.88 7.89 3.55
CA SER A 224 -17.02 6.91 4.63
C SER A 224 -16.93 5.47 4.17
N GLN A 225 -17.18 5.19 2.87
CA GLN A 225 -17.14 3.82 2.37
C GLN A 225 -17.00 3.74 0.84
N VAL A 226 -16.50 2.60 0.40
CA VAL A 226 -16.56 2.13 -0.99
C VAL A 226 -17.38 0.86 -1.05
N VAL A 227 -18.29 0.77 -2.01
CA VAL A 227 -19.11 -0.44 -2.24
C VAL A 227 -18.69 -1.06 -3.56
N LEU A 228 -18.26 -2.31 -3.50
CA LEU A 228 -17.90 -3.14 -4.64
C LEU A 228 -18.98 -4.18 -4.91
N LYS A 229 -19.19 -4.49 -6.18
CA LYS A 229 -20.06 -5.58 -6.66
C LYS A 229 -19.26 -6.61 -7.41
N ALA A 230 -19.56 -7.88 -7.20
CA ALA A 230 -18.95 -8.96 -7.95
C ALA A 230 -19.11 -8.75 -9.46
N ASN A 231 -18.02 -8.86 -10.20
CA ASN A 231 -18.02 -8.81 -11.65
C ASN A 231 -18.55 -10.14 -12.23
N ALA A 232 -19.80 -10.14 -12.68
CA ALA A 232 -20.43 -11.33 -13.24
C ALA A 232 -19.72 -11.86 -14.52
N LYS A 233 -18.90 -11.03 -15.16
CA LYS A 233 -18.12 -11.37 -16.35
C LYS A 233 -16.65 -11.65 -16.06
N TYR A 234 -16.29 -11.73 -14.78
CA TYR A 234 -14.90 -11.97 -14.40
C TYR A 234 -14.36 -13.22 -15.09
N TRP A 235 -13.25 -13.07 -15.77
CA TRP A 235 -12.63 -14.08 -16.62
C TRP A 235 -11.79 -15.09 -15.79
N GLY A 236 -11.19 -14.63 -14.67
CA GLY A 236 -10.28 -15.42 -13.85
C GLY A 236 -10.94 -16.69 -13.27
N PRO A 237 -10.13 -17.66 -12.81
CA PRO A 237 -10.64 -18.94 -12.28
C PRO A 237 -11.36 -18.77 -10.94
N ASP A 238 -10.86 -17.90 -10.08
CA ASP A 238 -11.36 -17.71 -8.72
C ASP A 238 -12.46 -16.66 -8.72
N LYS A 239 -13.69 -17.12 -8.85
CA LYS A 239 -14.86 -16.22 -8.82
C LYS A 239 -15.08 -15.67 -7.41
N PRO A 240 -15.49 -14.38 -7.27
CA PRO A 240 -15.78 -13.79 -5.97
C PRO A 240 -16.85 -14.58 -5.19
N ASN A 241 -16.57 -14.89 -3.94
CA ASN A 241 -17.52 -15.58 -3.05
C ASN A 241 -18.59 -14.65 -2.47
N PHE A 242 -18.31 -13.35 -2.41
CA PHE A 242 -19.23 -12.32 -1.93
C PHE A 242 -19.74 -11.48 -3.11
N GLY A 243 -21.06 -11.36 -3.22
CA GLY A 243 -21.68 -10.53 -4.26
C GLY A 243 -21.51 -9.03 -4.01
N THR A 244 -21.21 -8.65 -2.77
CA THR A 244 -20.94 -7.27 -2.36
C THR A 244 -19.79 -7.25 -1.36
N VAL A 245 -18.86 -6.30 -1.53
CA VAL A 245 -17.87 -5.93 -0.51
C VAL A 245 -18.10 -4.46 -0.15
N ILE A 246 -18.16 -4.17 1.16
CA ILE A 246 -18.23 -2.80 1.68
C ILE A 246 -16.94 -2.53 2.44
N PHE A 247 -16.13 -1.64 1.89
CA PHE A 247 -14.90 -1.18 2.52
C PHE A 247 -15.19 0.14 3.24
N ARG A 248 -15.12 0.16 4.59
CA ARG A 248 -15.56 1.30 5.40
C ARG A 248 -14.39 1.99 6.10
N ASN A 249 -14.46 3.33 6.17
CA ASN A 249 -13.55 4.12 7.00
C ASN A 249 -14.05 4.17 8.44
N VAL A 250 -13.48 3.33 9.30
CA VAL A 250 -13.92 3.15 10.68
C VAL A 250 -12.73 3.23 11.63
N ALA A 251 -12.79 4.11 12.63
CA ALA A 251 -11.73 4.23 13.62
C ALA A 251 -11.50 2.93 14.41
N ALA A 252 -10.24 2.60 14.73
CA ALA A 252 -9.85 1.37 15.39
C ALA A 252 -10.62 1.05 16.69
N ALA A 253 -10.94 2.08 17.47
CA ALA A 253 -11.75 1.90 18.70
C ALA A 253 -13.17 1.40 18.40
N THR A 254 -13.76 1.81 17.28
CA THR A 254 -15.07 1.35 16.82
C THR A 254 -14.98 -0.06 16.25
N GLN A 255 -13.96 -0.34 15.43
CA GLN A 255 -13.66 -1.68 14.91
C GLN A 255 -13.60 -2.72 16.05
N LEU A 256 -12.90 -2.40 17.14
CA LEU A 256 -12.78 -3.28 18.32
C LEU A 256 -14.13 -3.67 18.94
N ILE A 257 -15.10 -2.77 18.88
CA ILE A 257 -16.45 -2.99 19.44
C ILE A 257 -17.34 -3.75 18.44
N GLU A 258 -17.30 -3.37 17.17
CA GLU A 258 -18.19 -3.90 16.14
C GLU A 258 -17.89 -5.35 15.81
N ILE A 259 -16.61 -5.74 15.66
CA ILE A 259 -16.19 -7.10 15.29
C ILE A 259 -16.72 -8.17 16.25
N GLN A 260 -16.93 -7.85 17.53
CA GLN A 260 -17.42 -8.79 18.53
C GLN A 260 -18.87 -9.25 18.29
N LYS A 261 -19.63 -8.51 17.48
CA LYS A 261 -21.05 -8.77 17.16
C LYS A 261 -21.27 -9.01 15.66
N ALA A 262 -20.21 -8.91 14.88
CA ALA A 262 -20.28 -8.93 13.43
C ALA A 262 -20.43 -10.35 12.84
N SER A 263 -20.74 -10.37 11.56
CA SER A 263 -20.72 -11.56 10.69
C SER A 263 -20.20 -11.14 9.33
N ASN A 264 -19.31 -11.96 8.72
CA ASN A 264 -18.63 -11.65 7.45
C ASN A 264 -17.90 -10.30 7.51
N GLN A 265 -17.13 -10.08 8.55
CA GLN A 265 -16.44 -8.80 8.78
C GLN A 265 -14.95 -9.02 9.07
N ILE A 266 -14.13 -8.07 8.63
CA ILE A 266 -12.68 -8.04 8.81
C ILE A 266 -12.29 -6.63 9.28
N GLU A 267 -11.37 -6.57 10.26
CA GLU A 267 -10.77 -5.35 10.80
C GLU A 267 -9.27 -5.29 10.47
N LEU A 268 -8.81 -4.18 9.95
CA LEU A 268 -7.43 -3.99 9.51
C LEU A 268 -6.61 -3.01 10.37
N SER A 269 -7.26 -2.17 11.18
CA SER A 269 -6.59 -1.08 11.91
C SER A 269 -6.47 -1.30 13.42
N LEU A 270 -6.78 -2.50 13.91
CA LEU A 270 -6.60 -2.79 15.34
C LEU A 270 -5.12 -2.79 15.69
N SER A 271 -4.74 -2.08 16.77
CA SER A 271 -3.40 -2.18 17.32
C SER A 271 -3.10 -3.61 17.77
N GLY A 272 -1.81 -3.96 17.90
CA GLY A 272 -1.41 -5.27 18.38
C GLY A 272 -2.05 -5.63 19.73
N ASP A 273 -2.17 -4.68 20.66
CA ASP A 273 -2.77 -4.88 21.98
C ASP A 273 -4.30 -5.05 21.89
N GLN A 274 -4.97 -4.25 21.03
CA GLN A 274 -6.41 -4.40 20.78
C GLN A 274 -6.71 -5.78 20.19
N ALA A 275 -5.97 -6.20 19.17
CA ALA A 275 -6.11 -7.53 18.57
C ALA A 275 -5.80 -8.64 19.59
N ALA A 276 -4.76 -8.47 20.43
CA ALA A 276 -4.42 -9.43 21.49
C ALA A 276 -5.55 -9.60 22.51
N SER A 277 -6.30 -8.54 22.82
CA SER A 277 -7.45 -8.60 23.73
C SER A 277 -8.61 -9.44 23.20
N LEU A 278 -8.67 -9.67 21.88
CA LEU A 278 -9.69 -10.49 21.21
C LEU A 278 -9.30 -11.97 21.09
N LYS A 279 -8.04 -12.32 21.41
CA LYS A 279 -7.58 -13.72 21.42
C LYS A 279 -8.39 -14.52 22.45
N GLY A 280 -8.87 -15.68 22.03
CA GLY A 280 -9.75 -16.53 22.86
C GLY A 280 -11.26 -16.33 22.62
N ASN A 281 -11.67 -15.32 21.88
CA ASN A 281 -13.04 -15.23 21.38
C ASN A 281 -13.25 -16.25 20.24
N SER A 282 -13.99 -17.31 20.52
CA SER A 282 -14.22 -18.41 19.56
C SER A 282 -14.95 -18.01 18.27
N LYS A 283 -15.51 -16.81 18.20
CA LYS A 283 -16.16 -16.29 16.99
C LYS A 283 -15.22 -15.52 16.08
N LEU A 284 -13.96 -15.33 16.49
CA LEU A 284 -13.00 -14.51 15.78
C LEU A 284 -11.73 -15.30 15.45
N THR A 285 -11.14 -14.99 14.33
CA THR A 285 -9.77 -15.35 13.96
C THR A 285 -8.90 -14.12 14.09
N VAL A 286 -7.87 -14.18 14.92
CA VAL A 286 -6.92 -13.09 15.16
C VAL A 286 -5.56 -13.49 14.63
N THR A 287 -5.10 -12.87 13.58
CA THR A 287 -3.77 -13.05 13.00
C THR A 287 -2.93 -11.80 13.30
N SER A 288 -1.79 -11.96 13.96
CA SER A 288 -0.86 -10.86 14.25
C SER A 288 0.54 -11.25 13.76
N PHE A 289 1.24 -10.31 13.14
CA PHE A 289 2.56 -10.51 12.54
C PHE A 289 3.35 -9.21 12.52
N THR A 290 4.67 -9.30 12.28
CA THR A 290 5.50 -8.13 12.01
C THR A 290 5.21 -7.66 10.59
N SER A 291 4.74 -6.41 10.44
CA SER A 291 4.45 -5.81 9.14
C SER A 291 5.73 -5.70 8.28
N PRO A 292 5.64 -5.84 6.97
CA PRO A 292 6.74 -5.49 6.07
C PRO A 292 6.96 -3.97 5.94
N ASN A 293 6.11 -3.15 6.57
CA ASN A 293 6.30 -1.70 6.58
C ASN A 293 7.49 -1.31 7.45
N ILE A 294 8.22 -0.28 7.03
CA ILE A 294 9.31 0.31 7.82
C ILE A 294 8.89 1.68 8.33
N THR A 295 8.90 1.87 9.63
CA THR A 295 8.93 3.21 10.21
C THR A 295 10.38 3.62 10.38
N PHE A 296 10.73 4.79 9.87
CA PHE A 296 12.09 5.31 9.88
C PHE A 296 12.12 6.79 10.23
N ALA A 297 13.26 7.25 10.74
CA ALA A 297 13.55 8.67 10.79
C ALA A 297 14.60 9.03 9.74
N PHE A 298 14.70 10.31 9.41
CA PHE A 298 15.75 10.84 8.53
C PHE A 298 16.13 12.25 8.93
N CYS A 299 17.42 12.56 8.84
CA CYS A 299 17.95 13.89 9.10
C CYS A 299 18.10 14.64 7.78
N ASN A 300 17.31 15.69 7.55
CA ASN A 300 17.23 16.36 6.26
C ASN A 300 18.39 17.36 6.05
N GLN A 301 19.27 17.03 5.14
CA GLN A 301 20.47 17.82 4.84
C GLN A 301 20.17 19.17 4.19
N LYS A 302 19.00 19.33 3.56
CA LYS A 302 18.57 20.59 2.91
C LYS A 302 18.08 21.61 3.92
N THR A 303 17.32 21.18 4.93
CA THR A 303 16.71 22.07 5.93
C THR A 303 17.58 22.25 7.17
N VAL A 304 18.44 21.27 7.47
CA VAL A 304 19.36 21.26 8.59
C VAL A 304 20.76 20.89 8.09
N PRO A 305 21.64 21.87 7.79
CA PRO A 305 22.98 21.59 7.29
C PRO A 305 23.81 20.65 8.19
N ALA A 306 23.55 20.64 9.49
CA ALA A 306 24.14 19.70 10.44
C ALA A 306 23.91 18.24 10.08
N CYS A 307 22.80 17.91 9.39
CA CYS A 307 22.50 16.57 8.92
C CYS A 307 23.45 16.08 7.80
N GLY A 308 24.24 16.97 7.21
CA GLY A 308 25.35 16.58 6.33
C GLY A 308 26.60 16.10 7.08
N ASN A 309 26.64 16.27 8.39
CA ASN A 309 27.73 15.76 9.24
C ASN A 309 27.37 14.37 9.77
N VAL A 310 28.10 13.34 9.34
CA VAL A 310 27.85 11.94 9.73
C VAL A 310 27.91 11.74 11.24
N HIS A 311 28.78 12.46 11.96
CA HIS A 311 28.88 12.39 13.41
C HIS A 311 27.61 12.91 14.10
N PHE A 312 26.99 13.99 13.59
CA PHE A 312 25.71 14.46 14.11
C PHE A 312 24.59 13.44 13.90
N VAL A 313 24.50 12.87 12.71
CA VAL A 313 23.51 11.81 12.42
C VAL A 313 23.77 10.57 13.28
N ASN A 314 25.03 10.20 13.51
CA ASN A 314 25.41 9.09 14.38
C ASN A 314 25.06 9.36 15.85
N ALA A 315 25.18 10.59 16.32
CA ALA A 315 24.71 10.96 17.66
C ALA A 315 23.20 10.69 17.83
N ILE A 316 22.39 11.01 16.82
CA ILE A 316 20.95 10.69 16.80
C ILE A 316 20.78 9.15 16.73
N ARG A 317 21.45 8.46 15.80
CA ARG A 317 21.35 7.02 15.56
C ARG A 317 21.63 6.19 16.81
N TYR A 318 22.75 6.46 17.50
CA TYR A 318 23.12 5.73 18.72
C TYR A 318 22.38 6.22 19.97
N GLY A 319 21.76 7.41 19.93
CA GLY A 319 20.93 7.94 21.00
C GLY A 319 19.57 7.27 21.12
N ILE A 320 19.01 6.81 19.98
CA ILE A 320 17.67 6.21 19.95
C ILE A 320 17.64 4.85 20.68
N ASP A 321 16.66 4.68 21.56
CA ASP A 321 16.36 3.41 22.23
C ASP A 321 15.32 2.63 21.40
N TYR A 322 15.81 1.84 20.48
CA TYR A 322 15.00 1.05 19.54
C TYR A 322 14.06 0.08 20.26
N GLN A 323 14.48 -0.52 21.38
CA GLN A 323 13.65 -1.46 22.14
C GLN A 323 12.47 -0.73 22.81
N SER A 324 12.68 0.50 23.25
CA SER A 324 11.59 1.31 23.76
C SER A 324 10.59 1.70 22.68
N LEU A 325 11.03 1.91 21.43
CA LEU A 325 10.14 2.14 20.28
C LEU A 325 9.33 0.89 19.94
N VAL A 326 9.96 -0.30 19.94
CA VAL A 326 9.27 -1.58 19.76
C VAL A 326 8.20 -1.78 20.84
N SER A 327 8.53 -1.47 22.11
CA SER A 327 7.57 -1.57 23.21
C SER A 327 6.38 -0.64 23.04
N VAL A 328 6.60 0.58 22.53
CA VAL A 328 5.54 1.56 22.23
C VAL A 328 4.67 1.09 21.06
N ALA A 329 5.27 0.46 20.06
CA ALA A 329 4.54 -0.05 18.90
C ALA A 329 3.69 -1.30 19.21
N GLY A 330 3.92 -1.95 20.36
CA GLY A 330 3.09 -3.03 20.88
C GLY A 330 3.34 -4.40 20.24
N ALA A 331 2.36 -5.29 20.41
CA ALA A 331 2.48 -6.69 19.99
C ALA A 331 2.70 -6.82 18.48
N GLY A 332 3.62 -7.71 18.10
CA GLY A 332 4.01 -7.96 16.71
C GLY A 332 5.07 -7.02 16.16
N ALA A 333 5.37 -5.90 16.83
CA ALA A 333 6.42 -5.00 16.38
C ALA A 333 7.82 -5.60 16.59
N ALA A 334 8.76 -5.22 15.72
CA ALA A 334 10.17 -5.57 15.82
C ALA A 334 11.05 -4.38 15.47
N GLN A 335 12.29 -4.34 15.94
CA GLN A 335 13.26 -3.37 15.44
C GLN A 335 13.53 -3.64 13.96
N ALA A 336 13.58 -2.59 13.15
CA ALA A 336 14.05 -2.66 11.76
C ALA A 336 15.59 -2.71 11.75
N PRO A 337 16.23 -3.81 11.34
CA PRO A 337 17.69 -3.89 11.31
C PRO A 337 18.31 -3.08 10.18
N GLY A 338 17.55 -2.79 9.14
CA GLY A 338 17.91 -1.97 7.98
C GLY A 338 16.66 -1.42 7.31
N VAL A 339 16.82 -0.81 6.14
CA VAL A 339 15.70 -0.28 5.37
C VAL A 339 14.88 -1.37 4.67
N VAL A 340 15.46 -2.55 4.41
CA VAL A 340 14.75 -3.70 3.83
C VAL A 340 14.09 -4.52 4.94
N PRO A 341 12.77 -4.76 4.88
CA PRO A 341 12.05 -5.59 5.85
C PRO A 341 12.62 -6.99 6.00
N THR A 342 12.55 -7.55 7.19
CA THR A 342 13.16 -8.85 7.52
C THR A 342 12.59 -10.03 6.73
N GLN A 343 11.44 -9.85 6.09
CA GLN A 343 10.77 -10.85 5.25
C GLN A 343 11.33 -10.93 3.82
N PHE A 344 12.13 -9.95 3.38
CA PHE A 344 12.56 -9.83 2.00
C PHE A 344 14.00 -10.28 1.77
N LEU A 345 14.32 -10.61 0.53
CA LEU A 345 15.65 -11.00 0.12
C LEU A 345 16.68 -9.94 0.54
N GLY A 346 17.79 -10.38 1.09
CA GLY A 346 18.90 -9.49 1.46
C GLY A 346 18.64 -8.60 2.68
N ALA A 347 17.58 -8.83 3.43
CA ALA A 347 17.37 -8.17 4.71
C ALA A 347 18.52 -8.43 5.70
N LEU A 348 18.79 -7.48 6.56
CA LEU A 348 19.69 -7.68 7.70
C LEU A 348 18.98 -8.51 8.79
N THR A 349 19.78 -9.20 9.58
CA THR A 349 19.28 -9.94 10.76
C THR A 349 19.18 -9.01 11.98
N GLN A 350 18.41 -9.39 12.99
CA GLN A 350 18.31 -8.65 14.25
C GLN A 350 19.68 -8.48 14.97
N ALA A 351 20.61 -9.41 14.77
CA ALA A 351 21.97 -9.27 15.31
C ALA A 351 22.78 -8.13 14.68
N GLN A 352 22.44 -7.74 13.44
CA GLN A 352 23.07 -6.65 12.69
C GLN A 352 22.37 -5.30 12.90
N ALA A 353 21.25 -5.27 13.64
CA ALA A 353 20.53 -4.05 13.94
C ALA A 353 21.37 -3.06 14.76
N VAL A 354 21.18 -1.77 14.51
CA VAL A 354 21.82 -0.71 15.30
C VAL A 354 21.33 -0.80 16.74
N LYS A 355 22.26 -0.69 17.69
CA LYS A 355 21.95 -0.71 19.12
C LYS A 355 22.12 0.66 19.72
N ARG A 356 21.31 1.00 20.71
CA ARG A 356 21.51 2.19 21.55
C ARG A 356 22.86 2.12 22.23
N ASP A 357 23.60 3.22 22.16
CA ASP A 357 24.83 3.45 22.90
C ASP A 357 24.97 4.94 23.23
N VAL A 358 24.55 5.31 24.44
CA VAL A 358 24.53 6.70 24.89
C VAL A 358 25.94 7.30 24.99
N ALA A 359 26.94 6.50 25.38
CA ALA A 359 28.33 6.96 25.47
C ALA A 359 28.87 7.28 24.08
N LYS A 360 28.65 6.37 23.13
CA LYS A 360 29.00 6.59 21.72
C LYS A 360 28.25 7.76 21.12
N ALA A 361 26.94 7.88 21.38
CA ALA A 361 26.13 9.01 20.91
C ALA A 361 26.68 10.37 21.36
N LYS A 362 27.08 10.49 22.63
CA LYS A 362 27.70 11.70 23.17
C LYS A 362 29.07 11.97 22.56
N SER A 363 29.89 10.94 22.36
CA SER A 363 31.17 11.07 21.67
C SER A 363 31.01 11.53 20.23
N GLU A 364 30.03 10.98 19.52
CA GLU A 364 29.68 11.39 18.14
C GLU A 364 29.16 12.83 18.10
N LEU A 365 28.33 13.24 19.06
CA LEU A 365 27.88 14.64 19.17
C LEU A 365 29.06 15.59 19.38
N GLN A 366 29.98 15.23 20.27
CA GLN A 366 31.22 16.01 20.49
C GLN A 366 32.07 16.09 19.21
N ALA A 367 32.25 14.97 18.51
CA ALA A 367 33.00 14.89 17.26
C ALA A 367 32.37 15.72 16.14
N SER A 368 31.04 15.90 16.17
CA SER A 368 30.33 16.76 15.22
C SER A 368 30.67 18.24 15.34
N GLY A 369 31.18 18.67 16.49
CA GLY A 369 31.48 20.09 16.79
C GLY A 369 30.22 20.94 17.02
N ILE A 370 29.02 20.35 17.09
CA ILE A 370 27.76 21.07 17.24
C ILE A 370 27.39 21.10 18.72
N ALA A 371 27.38 22.30 19.29
CA ALA A 371 27.05 22.50 20.70
C ALA A 371 25.53 22.74 20.89
N ASN A 372 24.93 22.02 21.86
CA ASN A 372 23.53 22.17 22.25
C ASN A 372 22.52 22.19 21.08
N PRO A 373 22.55 21.21 20.16
CA PRO A 373 21.71 21.24 18.98
C PRO A 373 20.24 21.19 19.34
N THR A 374 19.46 21.99 18.61
CA THR A 374 18.00 21.94 18.62
C THR A 374 17.52 21.59 17.23
N ILE A 375 16.60 20.62 17.12
CA ILE A 375 16.04 20.17 15.87
C ILE A 375 14.53 19.96 16.01
N GLN A 376 13.76 20.26 14.97
CA GLN A 376 12.35 19.96 14.92
C GLN A 376 12.14 18.50 14.49
N LEU A 377 11.36 17.73 15.24
CA LEU A 377 10.93 16.40 14.86
C LEU A 377 9.54 16.48 14.21
N ASP A 378 9.55 16.35 12.89
CA ASP A 378 8.36 16.47 12.05
C ASP A 378 7.73 15.10 11.79
N TYR A 379 6.42 14.98 11.93
CA TYR A 379 5.71 13.72 11.68
C TYR A 379 4.23 13.94 11.37
N THR A 380 3.62 12.93 10.75
CA THR A 380 2.17 12.87 10.55
C THR A 380 1.51 12.30 11.80
N ILE A 381 0.50 12.98 12.34
CA ILE A 381 -0.34 12.45 13.42
C ILE A 381 -1.05 11.21 12.89
N SER A 382 -0.85 10.07 13.53
CA SER A 382 -1.48 8.82 13.12
C SER A 382 -2.86 8.62 13.78
N SER A 383 -3.77 7.96 13.07
CA SER A 383 -5.10 7.62 13.58
C SER A 383 -5.05 6.74 14.84
N THR A 384 -3.98 5.97 15.02
CA THR A 384 -3.73 5.10 16.18
C THR A 384 -2.96 5.77 17.30
N GLY A 385 -2.43 7.00 17.09
CA GLY A 385 -1.53 7.69 18.02
C GLY A 385 -0.11 7.10 18.08
N LEU A 386 0.23 6.16 17.21
CA LEU A 386 1.55 5.51 17.22
C LEU A 386 2.67 6.51 16.93
N ASN A 387 2.56 7.31 15.88
CA ASN A 387 3.61 8.26 15.52
C ASN A 387 3.84 9.31 16.62
N ASP A 388 2.78 9.76 17.30
CA ASP A 388 2.87 10.69 18.44
C ASP A 388 3.66 10.07 19.59
N SER A 389 3.38 8.80 19.90
CA SER A 389 4.05 8.05 20.96
C SER A 389 5.53 7.78 20.62
N LEU A 390 5.82 7.40 19.35
CA LEU A 390 7.18 7.22 18.86
C LEU A 390 7.97 8.53 18.90
N ALA A 391 7.38 9.64 18.44
CA ALA A 391 8.01 10.96 18.46
C ALA A 391 8.32 11.44 19.88
N ALA A 392 7.41 11.23 20.82
CA ALA A 392 7.63 11.55 22.24
C ALA A 392 8.79 10.73 22.82
N LYS A 393 8.89 9.44 22.46
CA LYS A 393 9.98 8.58 22.93
C LYS A 393 11.32 8.98 22.30
N ILE A 394 11.35 9.28 20.99
CA ILE A 394 12.56 9.77 20.30
C ILE A 394 13.04 11.08 20.93
N LYS A 395 12.13 12.04 21.20
CA LYS A 395 12.46 13.29 21.90
C LYS A 395 13.15 13.02 23.25
N ALA A 396 12.61 12.13 24.07
CA ALA A 396 13.21 11.78 25.36
C ALA A 396 14.60 11.14 25.18
N ASN A 397 14.76 10.21 24.24
CA ASN A 397 16.05 9.56 23.97
C ASN A 397 17.11 10.55 23.50
N LEU A 398 16.75 11.54 22.67
CA LEU A 398 17.68 12.56 22.17
C LEU A 398 18.11 13.51 23.30
N ALA A 399 17.21 13.83 24.24
CA ALA A 399 17.56 14.62 25.42
C ALA A 399 18.65 13.96 26.29
N ASP A 400 18.66 12.62 26.41
CA ASP A 400 19.67 11.87 27.17
C ASP A 400 21.10 12.06 26.60
N VAL A 401 21.20 12.40 25.31
CA VAL A 401 22.48 12.62 24.62
C VAL A 401 22.83 14.10 24.40
N GLY A 402 21.95 15.02 24.84
CA GLY A 402 22.18 16.47 24.74
C GLY A 402 21.63 17.12 23.47
N ILE A 403 20.69 16.46 22.78
CA ILE A 403 20.00 16.99 21.60
C ILE A 403 18.57 17.37 21.99
N THR A 404 18.18 18.63 21.79
CA THR A 404 16.82 19.10 22.04
C THR A 404 15.95 18.87 20.80
N ALA A 405 14.93 18.00 20.90
CA ALA A 405 13.95 17.79 19.84
C ALA A 405 12.62 18.47 20.15
N ASN A 406 12.13 19.31 19.24
CA ASN A 406 10.82 19.95 19.33
C ASN A 406 9.82 19.19 18.45
N LEU A 407 8.73 18.68 19.04
CA LEU A 407 7.73 17.91 18.32
C LEU A 407 6.88 18.81 17.43
N ASN A 408 6.66 18.37 16.17
CA ASN A 408 5.82 19.03 15.18
C ASN A 408 4.93 17.99 14.48
N GLY A 409 3.94 17.47 15.20
CA GLY A 409 2.91 16.59 14.63
C GLY A 409 1.90 17.39 13.81
N GLN A 410 1.62 16.93 12.60
CA GLN A 410 0.69 17.59 11.68
C GLN A 410 -0.30 16.58 11.09
N PRO A 411 -1.55 16.99 10.78
CA PRO A 411 -2.48 16.13 10.05
C PRO A 411 -1.94 15.82 8.65
N SER A 412 -2.33 14.68 8.08
CA SER A 412 -1.79 14.17 6.81
C SER A 412 -1.94 15.17 5.65
N SER A 413 -3.02 15.94 5.60
CA SER A 413 -3.25 16.98 4.59
C SER A 413 -2.16 18.09 4.56
N ILE A 414 -1.44 18.29 5.66
CA ILE A 414 -0.32 19.25 5.78
C ILE A 414 1.01 18.49 5.78
N ALA A 415 1.10 17.40 6.52
CA ALA A 415 2.32 16.62 6.71
C ALA A 415 2.82 16.01 5.39
N THR A 416 1.93 15.39 4.60
CA THR A 416 2.29 14.72 3.35
C THR A 416 2.91 15.67 2.31
N PRO A 417 2.31 16.83 1.98
CA PRO A 417 2.96 17.80 1.10
C PRO A 417 4.29 18.33 1.63
N ASN A 418 4.42 18.51 2.95
CA ASN A 418 5.67 18.97 3.56
C ASN A 418 6.77 17.91 3.49
N TYR A 419 6.44 16.64 3.75
CA TYR A 419 7.35 15.51 3.60
C TYR A 419 7.80 15.34 2.14
N ARG A 420 6.85 15.29 1.20
CA ARG A 420 7.14 15.15 -0.24
C ARG A 420 7.94 16.35 -0.77
N GLY A 421 7.73 17.54 -0.24
CA GLY A 421 8.45 18.77 -0.59
C GLY A 421 9.82 18.94 0.11
N ALA A 422 10.32 17.92 0.84
CA ALA A 422 11.59 17.96 1.58
C ALA A 422 11.68 19.14 2.57
N LYS A 423 10.60 19.41 3.32
CA LYS A 423 10.53 20.53 4.28
C LYS A 423 10.75 20.10 5.73
N TYR A 424 10.73 18.81 6.05
CA TYR A 424 10.99 18.29 7.38
C TYR A 424 12.44 18.54 7.80
N GLN A 425 12.71 18.62 9.11
CA GLN A 425 14.05 18.69 9.66
C GLN A 425 14.56 17.29 10.06
N LEU A 426 14.19 16.80 11.23
CA LEU A 426 14.26 15.38 11.58
C LEU A 426 12.89 14.79 11.28
N GLY A 427 12.76 14.02 10.21
CA GLY A 427 11.47 13.48 9.81
C GLY A 427 11.25 12.10 10.41
N LEU A 428 10.02 11.83 10.89
CA LEU A 428 9.52 10.48 11.18
C LEU A 428 8.49 10.14 10.11
N ALA A 429 8.74 9.06 9.37
CA ALA A 429 7.92 8.64 8.23
C ALA A 429 7.79 7.11 8.16
N GLY A 430 6.91 6.64 7.30
CA GLY A 430 6.73 5.24 6.97
C GLY A 430 7.00 4.95 5.50
N TRP A 431 7.33 3.69 5.21
CA TRP A 431 7.39 3.13 3.88
C TRP A 431 6.74 1.75 3.88
N ALA A 432 5.71 1.57 3.10
CA ALA A 432 5.14 0.27 2.80
C ALA A 432 5.79 -0.26 1.50
N PRO A 433 5.97 -1.57 1.33
CA PRO A 433 6.51 -2.08 0.09
C PRO A 433 5.52 -1.92 -1.06
N ASP A 434 5.94 -1.24 -2.12
CA ASP A 434 5.17 -1.16 -3.36
C ASP A 434 5.19 -2.49 -4.13
N TYR A 435 6.25 -3.25 -3.94
CA TYR A 435 6.41 -4.64 -4.39
C TYR A 435 7.40 -5.38 -3.48
N PRO A 436 7.25 -6.71 -3.31
CA PRO A 436 7.97 -7.46 -2.28
C PRO A 436 9.39 -7.86 -2.75
N ASP A 437 10.20 -6.86 -3.08
CA ASP A 437 11.57 -7.03 -3.56
C ASP A 437 12.49 -5.95 -2.96
N PRO A 438 13.75 -6.26 -2.61
CA PRO A 438 14.67 -5.28 -2.02
C PRO A 438 14.96 -4.09 -2.94
N ASN A 439 14.66 -4.18 -4.24
CA ASN A 439 14.84 -3.07 -5.17
C ASN A 439 13.93 -1.89 -4.85
N ASP A 440 12.77 -2.11 -4.25
CA ASP A 440 11.85 -1.07 -3.78
C ASP A 440 12.55 -0.10 -2.81
N TYR A 441 13.46 -0.60 -2.00
CA TYR A 441 14.19 0.17 -1.00
C TYR A 441 15.40 0.95 -1.56
N GLN A 442 15.65 0.89 -2.86
CA GLN A 442 16.55 1.85 -3.53
C GLN A 442 16.00 3.27 -3.48
N ALA A 443 14.69 3.43 -3.26
CA ALA A 443 14.08 4.73 -2.97
C ALA A 443 14.79 5.51 -1.85
N PHE A 444 15.49 4.82 -0.93
CA PHE A 444 16.23 5.42 0.18
C PHE A 444 17.62 5.95 -0.20
N LEU A 445 18.11 5.70 -1.41
CA LEU A 445 19.48 6.07 -1.84
C LEU A 445 19.58 7.56 -2.24
N PRO A 446 20.82 8.10 -2.34
CA PRO A 446 21.02 9.48 -2.81
C PRO A 446 20.36 9.72 -4.15
N GLY A 447 19.64 10.83 -4.27
CA GLY A 447 18.97 11.21 -5.51
C GLY A 447 17.71 10.41 -5.85
N GLN A 448 17.37 9.36 -5.08
CA GLN A 448 16.14 8.60 -5.23
C GLN A 448 14.99 9.24 -4.44
N LEU A 449 13.78 8.68 -4.54
CA LEU A 449 12.55 9.30 -4.04
C LEU A 449 12.63 9.73 -2.57
N VAL A 450 12.95 8.82 -1.65
CA VAL A 450 13.05 9.09 -0.22
C VAL A 450 14.34 9.86 0.10
N GLY A 451 15.44 9.54 -0.59
CA GLY A 451 16.69 10.28 -0.47
C GLY A 451 16.51 11.77 -0.76
N LYS A 452 15.80 12.14 -1.84
CA LYS A 452 15.47 13.54 -2.17
C LYS A 452 14.67 14.23 -1.08
N ARG A 453 13.73 13.50 -0.43
CA ARG A 453 12.94 14.04 0.69
C ARG A 453 13.78 14.34 1.94
N ALA A 454 14.89 13.63 2.09
CA ALA A 454 15.90 13.90 3.13
C ALA A 454 16.98 14.92 2.68
N GLY A 455 16.82 15.55 1.52
CA GLY A 455 17.84 16.44 0.95
C GLY A 455 19.15 15.73 0.58
N TRP A 456 19.13 14.40 0.47
CA TRP A 456 20.26 13.56 0.13
C TRP A 456 20.29 13.33 -1.38
N LEU A 457 21.08 14.17 -2.06
CA LEU A 457 21.06 14.27 -3.52
C LEU A 457 22.08 13.34 -4.18
N THR A 458 21.91 13.08 -5.47
CA THR A 458 22.86 12.32 -6.30
C THR A 458 24.28 12.88 -6.16
N GLY A 459 25.26 12.00 -6.01
CA GLY A 459 26.67 12.34 -5.79
C GLY A 459 27.04 12.57 -4.33
N ALA A 460 26.07 12.57 -3.40
CA ALA A 460 26.34 12.77 -1.97
C ALA A 460 27.04 11.57 -1.30
N ALA A 461 26.90 10.37 -1.84
CA ALA A 461 27.52 9.15 -1.33
C ALA A 461 27.84 8.16 -2.47
N PRO A 462 28.91 8.40 -3.26
CA PRO A 462 29.21 7.60 -4.46
C PRO A 462 29.37 6.09 -4.18
N ALA A 463 29.92 5.71 -3.04
CA ALA A 463 30.08 4.29 -2.67
C ALA A 463 28.74 3.60 -2.43
N ILE A 464 27.77 4.29 -1.82
CA ILE A 464 26.40 3.80 -1.60
C ILE A 464 25.67 3.72 -2.94
N GLU A 465 25.81 4.72 -3.80
CA GLU A 465 25.19 4.76 -5.12
C GLU A 465 25.70 3.62 -6.02
N ASP A 466 27.02 3.39 -6.07
CA ASP A 466 27.61 2.25 -6.81
C ASP A 466 27.11 0.91 -6.28
N LEU A 467 27.14 0.73 -4.96
CA LEU A 467 26.69 -0.52 -4.35
C LEU A 467 25.18 -0.76 -4.59
N GLY A 468 24.36 0.29 -4.53
CA GLY A 468 22.94 0.23 -4.87
C GLY A 468 22.71 -0.17 -6.33
N ALA A 469 23.43 0.45 -7.27
CA ALA A 469 23.34 0.11 -8.69
C ALA A 469 23.72 -1.35 -8.96
N ARG A 470 24.79 -1.84 -8.33
CA ARG A 470 25.21 -3.25 -8.43
C ARG A 470 24.22 -4.21 -7.82
N ALA A 471 23.64 -3.85 -6.67
CA ALA A 471 22.62 -4.66 -6.00
C ALA A 471 21.34 -4.76 -6.85
N GLY A 472 20.89 -3.65 -7.42
CA GLY A 472 19.72 -3.61 -8.28
C GLY A 472 19.88 -4.38 -9.59
N ALA A 473 21.10 -4.41 -10.16
CA ALA A 473 21.40 -5.06 -11.43
C ALA A 473 21.77 -6.55 -11.31
N ALA A 474 22.06 -7.05 -10.12
CA ALA A 474 22.50 -8.44 -9.95
C ALA A 474 21.36 -9.43 -10.27
N ALA A 475 21.61 -10.33 -11.23
CA ALA A 475 20.57 -11.23 -11.74
C ALA A 475 20.27 -12.42 -10.83
N ASP A 476 21.27 -12.93 -10.09
CA ASP A 476 21.07 -14.07 -9.19
C ASP A 476 20.78 -13.61 -7.75
N ASN A 477 19.82 -14.27 -7.11
CA ASN A 477 19.34 -13.91 -5.78
C ASN A 477 20.41 -14.05 -4.68
N ALA A 478 21.39 -14.95 -4.80
CA ALA A 478 22.43 -15.14 -3.80
C ALA A 478 23.41 -13.94 -3.77
N THR A 479 23.88 -13.51 -4.94
CA THR A 479 24.71 -12.32 -5.10
C THR A 479 23.91 -11.07 -4.73
N ARG A 480 22.70 -10.96 -5.23
CA ARG A 480 21.79 -9.82 -4.99
C ARG A 480 21.52 -9.64 -3.50
N GLY A 481 21.16 -10.71 -2.79
CA GLY A 481 20.93 -10.66 -1.34
C GLY A 481 22.15 -10.18 -0.55
N LYS A 482 23.37 -10.66 -0.91
CA LYS A 482 24.62 -10.21 -0.26
C LYS A 482 24.89 -8.72 -0.51
N LEU A 483 24.68 -8.24 -1.73
CA LEU A 483 24.87 -6.83 -2.07
C LEU A 483 23.89 -5.93 -1.31
N TYR A 484 22.62 -6.31 -1.18
CA TYR A 484 21.65 -5.58 -0.36
C TYR A 484 21.99 -5.60 1.14
N GLN A 485 22.56 -6.69 1.67
CA GLN A 485 23.05 -6.70 3.05
C GLN A 485 24.23 -5.74 3.26
N GLN A 486 25.19 -5.71 2.32
CA GLN A 486 26.31 -4.76 2.34
C GLN A 486 25.80 -3.31 2.24
N LEU A 487 24.86 -3.05 1.33
CA LEU A 487 24.24 -1.74 1.15
C LEU A 487 23.59 -1.23 2.42
N GLN A 488 22.75 -2.05 3.06
CA GLN A 488 22.08 -1.66 4.31
C GLN A 488 23.06 -1.47 5.47
N THR A 489 24.14 -2.26 5.53
CA THR A 489 25.21 -2.08 6.52
C THR A 489 25.86 -0.71 6.36
N LEU A 490 26.15 -0.32 5.12
CA LEU A 490 26.74 0.99 4.82
C LEU A 490 25.75 2.13 5.08
N LEU A 491 24.46 1.95 4.72
CA LEU A 491 23.40 2.89 5.05
C LEU A 491 23.28 3.12 6.56
N ASN A 492 23.36 2.07 7.36
CA ASN A 492 23.32 2.17 8.83
C ASN A 492 24.54 2.89 9.43
N GLN A 493 25.59 3.08 8.69
CA GLN A 493 26.82 3.76 9.16
C GLN A 493 26.91 5.20 8.67
N GLU A 494 26.55 5.49 7.43
CA GLU A 494 26.91 6.71 6.73
C GLU A 494 25.73 7.53 6.22
N SER A 495 24.50 6.96 6.16
CA SER A 495 23.35 7.65 5.58
C SER A 495 22.62 8.55 6.58
N PRO A 496 21.85 9.54 6.11
CA PRO A 496 20.93 10.29 6.96
C PRO A 496 19.69 9.49 7.35
N MET A 497 19.53 8.26 6.84
CA MET A 497 18.38 7.39 7.11
C MET A 497 18.58 6.60 8.40
N LEU A 498 17.53 6.45 9.17
CA LEU A 498 17.52 5.80 10.47
C LEU A 498 16.33 4.81 10.52
N PRO A 499 16.50 3.56 10.06
CA PRO A 499 15.47 2.53 10.22
C PRO A 499 15.16 2.35 11.71
N LEU A 500 13.89 2.37 12.09
CA LEU A 500 13.48 2.33 13.50
C LEU A 500 12.82 1.01 13.85
N ILE A 501 11.63 0.79 13.32
CA ILE A 501 10.81 -0.40 13.60
C ILE A 501 10.10 -0.90 12.36
N GLN A 502 9.80 -2.19 12.36
CA GLN A 502 8.69 -2.77 11.63
C GLN A 502 7.50 -2.85 12.60
N PRO A 503 6.40 -2.13 12.39
CA PRO A 503 5.27 -2.15 13.30
C PRO A 503 4.61 -3.52 13.31
N GLY A 504 3.93 -3.83 14.42
CA GLY A 504 3.02 -4.97 14.47
C GLY A 504 1.76 -4.65 13.67
N GLN A 505 1.26 -5.64 12.94
CA GLN A 505 0.00 -5.57 12.23
C GLN A 505 -0.90 -6.73 12.59
N SER A 506 -2.19 -6.50 12.59
CA SER A 506 -3.18 -7.52 12.88
C SER A 506 -4.30 -7.50 11.86
N VAL A 507 -4.76 -8.66 11.48
CA VAL A 507 -6.00 -8.87 10.73
C VAL A 507 -6.91 -9.67 11.63
N VAL A 508 -8.08 -9.12 11.93
CA VAL A 508 -9.09 -9.79 12.75
C VAL A 508 -10.33 -10.01 11.91
N GLY A 509 -10.73 -11.26 11.74
CA GLY A 509 -11.93 -11.61 10.98
C GLY A 509 -12.90 -12.46 11.78
N THR A 510 -14.16 -12.47 11.39
CA THR A 510 -15.14 -13.43 11.93
C THR A 510 -14.72 -14.85 11.53
N ASN A 511 -14.86 -15.82 12.44
CA ASN A 511 -14.32 -17.19 12.27
C ASN A 511 -15.01 -18.02 11.17
N ASN A 512 -16.13 -17.56 10.64
CA ASN A 512 -16.79 -18.17 9.49
C ASN A 512 -16.13 -17.84 8.15
N LEU A 513 -15.16 -16.90 8.12
CA LEU A 513 -14.42 -16.53 6.93
C LEU A 513 -13.25 -17.48 6.69
N THR A 514 -12.95 -17.74 5.41
CA THR A 514 -11.79 -18.50 4.95
C THR A 514 -10.90 -17.60 4.10
N ASN A 515 -9.61 -17.96 3.99
CA ASN A 515 -8.63 -17.25 3.15
C ASN A 515 -8.43 -15.76 3.53
N VAL A 516 -8.66 -15.39 4.78
CA VAL A 516 -8.31 -14.07 5.30
C VAL A 516 -6.80 -14.05 5.54
N ILE A 517 -6.04 -13.88 4.47
CA ILE A 517 -4.57 -13.94 4.45
C ILE A 517 -4.03 -12.58 4.02
N TYR A 518 -3.14 -12.04 4.83
CA TYR A 518 -2.47 -10.77 4.54
C TYR A 518 -1.50 -10.92 3.36
N SER A 519 -1.53 -9.95 2.46
CA SER A 519 -0.54 -9.75 1.40
C SER A 519 0.29 -8.49 1.68
N PRO A 520 1.62 -8.52 1.52
CA PRO A 520 2.45 -7.32 1.68
C PRO A 520 2.28 -6.28 0.57
N VAL A 521 1.56 -6.59 -0.51
CA VAL A 521 1.40 -5.73 -1.68
C VAL A 521 0.01 -5.10 -1.75
N TRP A 522 -1.04 -5.84 -1.41
CA TRP A 522 -2.43 -5.37 -1.51
C TRP A 522 -3.30 -5.71 -0.29
N TYR A 523 -2.69 -5.94 0.85
CA TYR A 523 -3.33 -6.27 2.14
C TYR A 523 -4.17 -7.53 2.11
N LEU A 524 -5.24 -7.55 1.31
CA LEU A 524 -6.19 -8.65 1.21
C LEU A 524 -6.53 -8.91 -0.25
N ASP A 525 -6.58 -10.17 -0.64
CA ASP A 525 -7.24 -10.61 -1.86
C ASP A 525 -8.73 -10.83 -1.58
N LEU A 526 -9.54 -9.81 -1.89
CA LEU A 526 -10.97 -9.82 -1.60
C LEU A 526 -11.73 -10.92 -2.36
N ALA A 527 -11.23 -11.35 -3.52
CA ALA A 527 -11.84 -12.42 -4.32
C ALA A 527 -11.63 -13.80 -3.70
N ALA A 528 -10.46 -14.01 -3.08
CA ALA A 528 -10.11 -15.27 -2.44
C ALA A 528 -10.87 -15.55 -1.13
N ILE A 529 -11.34 -14.48 -0.45
CA ILE A 529 -12.06 -14.61 0.82
C ILE A 529 -13.39 -15.33 0.61
N GLY A 530 -13.61 -16.40 1.36
CA GLY A 530 -14.83 -17.21 1.32
C GLY A 530 -15.45 -17.42 2.69
N THR A 531 -16.44 -18.30 2.74
CA THR A 531 -17.05 -18.78 4.00
C THR A 531 -17.04 -20.30 4.05
N HIS A 532 -16.92 -20.84 5.26
CA HIS A 532 -17.13 -22.27 5.49
C HIS A 532 -18.54 -22.70 5.10
#